data_656221922e8496619db5b99eb1a9e7e5
#
_entry.id   656221922e8496619db5b99eb1a9e7e5
#
_cell.length_a   1.000
_cell.length_b   1.000
_cell.length_c   1.000
_cell.angle_alpha   90.00
_cell.angle_beta   90.00
_cell.angle_gamma   90.00
#
_symmetry.space_group_name_H-M   'P 1'
#
loop_
_entity.id
_entity.type
_entity.pdbx_description
1 polymer ?
#
loop_
_entity_poly.entity_id
_entity_poly.type
_entity_poly.pdbx_seq_one_letter_code
_entity_poly.pdbx_strand_id
1 'polypeptide(L)'
;MTTLARQLTQSELQNLGRVSTLQRALYVFRRWPLIPMFILGVLVLCAFFAPLIAPYDPEKDQLRAVLASPPWHPPCEEGEIPHKAKSCNINGTPLGRNQEVYHFSLGADQLGRDLLSRIIYGARLSLSLVAIAILVGSVFGTVVGLVAGFYGGLIDELIMRIVDVFNAIPYLLLAIVLVFVLGQSFAVVAFVLALGAWAGIARLVRGQTLQVRTFDFIALARVAGASSPRILYKHVLPAVGNTLVVATTLQVGSIILAESILSFLGAGVPPPTPSWGADIAAGREYLGSAWWVAFFPGIAIFLTVLSFNFIGDWLRDRWDPRLRQI
;
A
#
# COMPACT_ATOMS: atom_id res chain seq x y z
N MET A 1 -36.51 -18.22 -20.93
CA MET A 1 -35.13 -18.01 -21.42
C MET A 1 -34.19 -19.16 -21.03
N THR A 2 -34.63 -20.41 -21.22
CA THR A 2 -33.96 -21.64 -20.74
C THR A 2 -33.63 -22.64 -21.85
N THR A 3 -33.55 -22.21 -23.13
CA THR A 3 -33.37 -23.12 -24.27
C THR A 3 -32.15 -22.79 -25.15
N LEU A 4 -31.42 -21.69 -24.91
CA LEU A 4 -30.22 -21.32 -25.66
C LEU A 4 -28.92 -21.89 -25.10
N ALA A 5 -28.95 -22.49 -23.92
CA ALA A 5 -27.74 -23.04 -23.27
C ALA A 5 -27.46 -24.51 -23.63
N ARG A 6 -28.24 -25.15 -24.52
CA ARG A 6 -28.23 -26.62 -24.73
C ARG A 6 -27.86 -27.09 -26.14
N GLN A 7 -27.38 -26.21 -27.00
CA GLN A 7 -26.90 -26.62 -28.34
C GLN A 7 -25.55 -26.03 -28.68
N LEU A 8 -24.58 -26.18 -27.79
CA LEU A 8 -23.20 -26.23 -28.24
C LEU A 8 -23.03 -27.56 -28.97
N THR A 9 -22.93 -27.51 -30.29
CA THR A 9 -22.72 -28.69 -31.12
C THR A 9 -21.39 -29.36 -30.72
N GLN A 10 -21.30 -30.69 -30.87
CA GLN A 10 -20.07 -31.46 -30.57
C GLN A 10 -18.84 -30.90 -31.30
N SER A 11 -19.02 -30.20 -32.43
CA SER A 11 -17.98 -29.48 -33.14
C SER A 11 -17.42 -28.26 -32.37
N GLU A 12 -18.24 -27.56 -31.61
CA GLU A 12 -17.79 -26.46 -30.73
C GLU A 12 -17.04 -26.99 -29.51
N LEU A 13 -17.46 -28.13 -28.96
CA LEU A 13 -16.74 -28.82 -27.88
C LEU A 13 -15.38 -29.38 -28.34
N GLN A 14 -15.28 -29.85 -29.59
CA GLN A 14 -14.00 -30.28 -30.19
C GLN A 14 -13.08 -29.09 -30.49
N ASN A 15 -13.62 -27.91 -30.80
CA ASN A 15 -12.84 -26.68 -30.97
C ASN A 15 -12.30 -26.11 -29.64
N LEU A 16 -12.95 -26.39 -28.52
CA LEU A 16 -12.43 -26.06 -27.18
C LEU A 16 -11.16 -26.85 -26.82
N GLY A 17 -10.89 -27.98 -27.48
CA GLY A 17 -9.68 -28.78 -27.32
C GLY A 17 -8.43 -28.19 -27.97
N ARG A 18 -8.58 -27.19 -28.86
CA ARG A 18 -7.47 -26.53 -29.60
C ARG A 18 -7.26 -25.05 -29.16
N VAL A 19 -7.58 -24.71 -27.95
CA VAL A 19 -7.19 -23.39 -27.42
C VAL A 19 -5.66 -23.35 -27.39
N SER A 20 -5.07 -22.53 -28.23
CA SER A 20 -3.60 -22.38 -28.30
C SER A 20 -3.08 -22.02 -26.89
N THR A 21 -1.86 -22.44 -26.58
CA THR A 21 -1.19 -22.07 -25.32
C THR A 21 -1.22 -20.56 -25.07
N LEU A 22 -1.17 -19.77 -26.15
CA LEU A 22 -1.31 -18.32 -26.11
C LEU A 22 -2.69 -17.86 -25.64
N GLN A 23 -3.77 -18.49 -26.11
CA GLN A 23 -5.14 -18.15 -25.68
C GLN A 23 -5.41 -18.56 -24.23
N ARG A 24 -4.83 -19.69 -23.78
CA ARG A 24 -4.86 -20.08 -22.35
C ARG A 24 -4.08 -19.10 -21.48
N ALA A 25 -2.90 -18.69 -21.92
CA ALA A 25 -2.11 -17.68 -21.24
C ALA A 25 -2.86 -16.34 -21.15
N LEU A 26 -3.43 -15.86 -22.27
CA LEU A 26 -4.25 -14.65 -22.31
C LEU A 26 -5.49 -14.74 -21.40
N TYR A 27 -6.15 -15.91 -21.36
CA TYR A 27 -7.29 -16.14 -20.47
C TYR A 27 -6.89 -16.09 -18.99
N VAL A 28 -5.75 -16.70 -18.62
CA VAL A 28 -5.19 -16.66 -17.27
C VAL A 28 -4.80 -15.23 -16.90
N PHE A 29 -4.09 -14.51 -17.79
CA PHE A 29 -3.72 -13.10 -17.60
C PHE A 29 -4.96 -12.21 -17.40
N ARG A 30 -6.05 -12.45 -18.13
CA ARG A 30 -7.29 -11.68 -18.01
C ARG A 30 -8.10 -12.02 -16.76
N ARG A 31 -7.95 -13.25 -16.22
CA ARG A 31 -8.69 -13.76 -15.07
C ARG A 31 -7.98 -13.49 -13.73
N TRP A 32 -6.66 -13.35 -13.72
CA TRP A 32 -5.84 -13.17 -12.53
C TRP A 32 -5.01 -11.90 -12.66
N PRO A 33 -4.91 -11.06 -11.63
CA PRO A 33 -4.06 -9.87 -11.64
C PRO A 33 -2.58 -10.25 -11.48
N LEU A 34 -2.03 -11.03 -12.43
CA LEU A 34 -0.68 -11.60 -12.32
C LEU A 34 0.40 -10.54 -12.23
N ILE A 35 0.27 -9.45 -13.01
CA ILE A 35 1.25 -8.35 -13.00
C ILE A 35 1.25 -7.65 -11.62
N PRO A 36 0.11 -7.18 -11.07
CA PRO A 36 0.05 -6.64 -9.72
C PRO A 36 0.55 -7.60 -8.65
N MET A 37 0.20 -8.89 -8.73
CA MET A 37 0.68 -9.91 -7.78
C MET A 37 2.20 -10.10 -7.87
N PHE A 38 2.77 -10.10 -9.08
CA PHE A 38 4.22 -10.18 -9.28
C PHE A 38 4.93 -8.96 -8.69
N ILE A 39 4.44 -7.73 -8.98
CA ILE A 39 5.01 -6.49 -8.44
C ILE A 39 4.99 -6.51 -6.91
N LEU A 40 3.84 -6.82 -6.30
CA LEU A 40 3.77 -6.95 -4.84
C LEU A 40 4.65 -8.06 -4.30
N GLY A 41 4.74 -9.20 -4.98
CA GLY A 41 5.63 -10.29 -4.62
C GLY A 41 7.09 -9.82 -4.56
N VAL A 42 7.54 -9.10 -5.59
CA VAL A 42 8.90 -8.52 -5.62
C VAL A 42 9.09 -7.52 -4.48
N LEU A 43 8.13 -6.60 -4.25
CA LEU A 43 8.22 -5.61 -3.17
C LEU A 43 8.26 -6.25 -1.78
N VAL A 44 7.45 -7.28 -1.57
CA VAL A 44 7.46 -8.05 -0.31
C VAL A 44 8.79 -8.78 -0.13
N LEU A 45 9.32 -9.40 -1.19
CA LEU A 45 10.64 -10.03 -1.15
C LEU A 45 11.75 -9.00 -0.86
N CYS A 46 11.70 -7.84 -1.51
CA CYS A 46 12.61 -6.73 -1.20
C CYS A 46 12.51 -6.29 0.27
N ALA A 47 11.29 -6.19 0.82
CA ALA A 47 11.11 -5.79 2.21
C ALA A 47 11.67 -6.82 3.21
N PHE A 48 11.46 -8.13 2.96
CA PHE A 48 11.96 -9.19 3.85
C PHE A 48 13.46 -9.41 3.71
N PHE A 49 13.96 -9.44 2.48
CA PHE A 49 15.36 -9.75 2.17
C PHE A 49 16.20 -8.50 1.89
N ALA A 50 15.76 -7.31 2.33
CA ALA A 50 16.48 -6.05 2.13
C ALA A 50 17.97 -6.14 2.48
N PRO A 51 18.40 -6.71 3.63
CA PRO A 51 19.81 -6.81 3.99
C PRO A 51 20.64 -7.71 3.06
N LEU A 52 20.00 -8.62 2.30
CA LEU A 52 20.68 -9.52 1.38
C LEU A 52 20.68 -9.03 -0.07
N ILE A 53 19.66 -8.23 -0.44
CA ILE A 53 19.45 -7.77 -1.82
C ILE A 53 20.05 -6.40 -2.05
N ALA A 54 20.07 -5.52 -1.03
CA ALA A 54 20.59 -4.18 -1.14
C ALA A 54 22.10 -4.22 -1.37
N PRO A 55 22.61 -3.55 -2.45
CA PRO A 55 24.03 -3.57 -2.75
C PRO A 55 24.88 -2.80 -1.73
N TYR A 56 24.30 -1.78 -1.10
CA TYR A 56 24.98 -0.92 -0.13
C TYR A 56 24.11 -0.68 1.11
N ASP A 57 24.75 -0.16 2.17
CA ASP A 57 24.06 0.34 3.36
C ASP A 57 23.25 1.62 2.99
N PRO A 58 21.93 1.64 3.16
CA PRO A 58 21.07 2.75 2.76
C PRO A 58 21.25 4.01 3.62
N GLU A 59 21.89 3.89 4.79
CA GLU A 59 22.08 4.97 5.75
C GLU A 59 23.49 5.57 5.68
N LYS A 60 24.43 4.90 5.00
CA LYS A 60 25.82 5.32 4.93
C LYS A 60 26.01 6.43 3.90
N ASP A 61 26.34 7.64 4.39
CA ASP A 61 26.63 8.80 3.56
C ASP A 61 27.96 8.65 2.81
N GLN A 62 27.94 8.96 1.51
CA GLN A 62 29.10 8.98 0.64
C GLN A 62 29.25 10.37 0.02
N LEU A 63 29.71 11.36 0.81
CA LEU A 63 29.74 12.77 0.42
C LEU A 63 30.55 13.08 -0.86
N ARG A 64 31.35 12.14 -1.35
CA ARG A 64 32.05 12.24 -2.64
C ARG A 64 31.20 11.79 -3.83
N ALA A 65 30.17 11.00 -3.59
CA ALA A 65 29.25 10.49 -4.59
C ALA A 65 27.88 11.22 -4.58
N VAL A 66 27.86 12.45 -4.06
CA VAL A 66 26.65 13.28 -4.00
C VAL A 66 26.05 13.44 -5.38
N LEU A 67 24.77 13.05 -5.52
CA LEU A 67 24.01 13.10 -6.77
C LEU A 67 24.71 12.36 -7.93
N ALA A 68 25.47 11.29 -7.65
CA ALA A 68 26.07 10.48 -8.69
C ALA A 68 25.00 9.96 -9.64
N SER A 69 25.20 10.17 -10.96
CA SER A 69 24.24 9.78 -11.99
C SER A 69 24.20 8.26 -12.14
N PRO A 70 23.04 7.69 -12.56
CA PRO A 70 22.97 6.29 -12.98
C PRO A 70 23.90 5.99 -14.16
N PRO A 71 24.38 4.73 -14.35
CA PRO A 71 25.32 4.37 -15.42
C PRO A 71 24.80 4.61 -16.85
N TRP A 72 23.49 4.60 -17.02
CA TRP A 72 22.80 4.82 -18.28
C TRP A 72 22.46 6.28 -18.58
N HIS A 73 22.72 7.20 -17.63
CA HIS A 73 22.54 8.63 -17.85
C HIS A 73 23.78 9.18 -18.60
N PRO A 74 23.61 10.02 -19.63
CA PRO A 74 24.74 10.55 -20.36
C PRO A 74 25.67 11.32 -19.44
N PRO A 75 27.00 11.19 -19.62
CA PRO A 75 27.95 12.00 -18.87
C PRO A 75 27.73 13.49 -19.21
N CYS A 76 28.04 14.37 -18.28
CA CYS A 76 28.04 15.79 -18.56
C CYS A 76 29.01 16.12 -19.68
N GLU A 77 28.65 17.01 -20.61
CA GLU A 77 29.54 17.47 -21.66
C GLU A 77 30.76 18.21 -21.04
N GLU A 78 31.95 17.90 -21.58
CA GLU A 78 33.18 18.59 -21.21
C GLU A 78 33.03 20.07 -21.58
N GLY A 79 32.88 20.94 -20.56
CA GLY A 79 32.70 22.38 -20.74
C GLY A 79 31.63 23.02 -19.87
N GLU A 80 30.63 22.27 -19.45
CA GLU A 80 29.70 22.68 -18.43
C GLU A 80 30.31 22.46 -17.04
N ILE A 81 31.25 23.31 -16.65
CA ILE A 81 31.69 23.43 -15.25
C ILE A 81 30.78 24.47 -14.58
N PRO A 82 29.66 24.11 -14.03
CA PRO A 82 28.93 25.05 -13.23
C PRO A 82 29.39 24.91 -11.79
N HIS A 83 29.43 26.01 -11.10
CA HIS A 83 29.51 26.08 -9.64
C HIS A 83 28.37 25.29 -8.92
N LYS A 84 27.55 24.56 -9.65
CA LYS A 84 26.47 23.67 -9.20
C LYS A 84 26.65 22.21 -9.59
N ALA A 85 27.71 21.83 -10.30
CA ALA A 85 27.90 20.52 -10.91
C ALA A 85 28.49 19.46 -9.96
N LYS A 86 27.88 19.29 -8.80
CA LYS A 86 27.99 18.02 -8.06
C LYS A 86 27.21 16.90 -8.74
N SER A 87 26.28 17.24 -9.64
CA SER A 87 25.44 16.30 -10.40
C SER A 87 26.16 15.53 -11.50
N CYS A 88 27.36 15.93 -11.86
CA CYS A 88 28.18 15.25 -12.87
C CYS A 88 29.14 14.22 -12.28
N ASN A 89 28.97 13.78 -11.06
CA ASN A 89 29.74 12.65 -10.53
C ASN A 89 29.38 11.37 -11.32
N ILE A 90 30.33 10.94 -12.14
CA ILE A 90 30.18 9.76 -12.98
C ILE A 90 30.22 8.53 -12.09
N ASN A 91 29.15 7.73 -12.13
CA ASN A 91 29.10 6.44 -11.48
C ASN A 91 30.25 5.54 -12.00
N GLY A 92 30.96 4.89 -11.10
CA GLY A 92 32.13 4.07 -11.43
C GLY A 92 33.47 4.80 -11.48
N THR A 93 33.52 6.12 -11.22
CA THR A 93 34.81 6.78 -11.03
C THR A 93 35.42 6.50 -9.65
N PRO A 94 36.74 6.31 -9.53
CA PRO A 94 37.39 6.10 -8.23
C PRO A 94 37.21 7.33 -7.35
N LEU A 95 36.63 7.16 -6.17
CA LEU A 95 36.38 8.23 -5.23
C LEU A 95 37.30 8.08 -4.03
N GLY A 96 38.33 8.95 -3.95
CA GLY A 96 39.18 9.07 -2.77
C GLY A 96 40.56 8.43 -2.83
N ARG A 97 41.30 8.54 -1.69
CA ARG A 97 42.65 8.00 -1.56
C ARG A 97 42.76 6.49 -1.68
N ASN A 98 41.69 5.77 -1.37
CA ASN A 98 41.62 4.31 -1.40
C ASN A 98 41.09 3.74 -2.72
N GLN A 99 40.87 4.57 -3.75
CA GLN A 99 40.35 4.16 -5.06
C GLN A 99 39.05 3.32 -4.97
N GLU A 100 38.21 3.55 -3.96
CA GLU A 100 36.91 2.89 -3.87
C GLU A 100 36.03 3.32 -5.04
N VAL A 101 35.55 2.34 -5.80
CA VAL A 101 34.67 2.55 -6.94
C VAL A 101 33.25 2.17 -6.53
N TYR A 102 32.32 3.11 -6.63
CA TYR A 102 30.91 2.86 -6.35
C TYR A 102 30.13 2.74 -7.65
N HIS A 103 29.28 1.72 -7.73
CA HIS A 103 28.38 1.48 -8.84
C HIS A 103 26.94 1.58 -8.37
N PHE A 104 26.35 2.76 -8.46
CA PHE A 104 24.97 3.01 -8.07
C PHE A 104 24.04 2.79 -9.26
N SER A 105 23.33 1.66 -9.30
CA SER A 105 22.49 1.26 -10.44
C SER A 105 21.39 2.28 -10.77
N LEU A 106 20.81 2.94 -9.77
CA LEU A 106 19.81 3.99 -9.94
C LEU A 106 20.35 5.39 -9.57
N GLY A 107 21.67 5.53 -9.39
CA GLY A 107 22.29 6.75 -8.94
C GLY A 107 22.28 6.90 -7.42
N ALA A 108 22.76 8.07 -6.96
CA ALA A 108 22.83 8.43 -5.54
C ALA A 108 21.98 9.66 -5.23
N ASP A 109 21.65 9.81 -3.94
CA ASP A 109 20.90 10.95 -3.41
C ASP A 109 21.84 12.15 -3.09
N GLN A 110 21.28 13.19 -2.47
CA GLN A 110 22.00 14.41 -2.07
C GLN A 110 23.07 14.20 -0.98
N LEU A 111 23.12 13.05 -0.33
CA LEU A 111 24.15 12.64 0.63
C LEU A 111 25.08 11.56 0.06
N GLY A 112 24.91 11.22 -1.22
CA GLY A 112 25.69 10.18 -1.90
C GLY A 112 25.29 8.75 -1.52
N ARG A 113 24.11 8.54 -0.93
CA ARG A 113 23.63 7.21 -0.56
C ARG A 113 23.02 6.51 -1.77
N ASP A 114 23.23 5.19 -1.87
CA ASP A 114 22.69 4.39 -2.98
C ASP A 114 21.16 4.40 -3.02
N LEU A 115 20.61 4.92 -4.11
CA LEU A 115 19.17 5.07 -4.26
C LEU A 115 18.43 3.72 -4.36
N LEU A 116 19.04 2.71 -5.01
CA LEU A 116 18.44 1.38 -5.10
C LEU A 116 18.32 0.74 -3.70
N SER A 117 19.36 0.80 -2.89
CA SER A 117 19.32 0.30 -1.51
C SER A 117 18.26 1.04 -0.68
N ARG A 118 18.13 2.36 -0.84
CA ARG A 118 17.10 3.15 -0.15
C ARG A 118 15.69 2.76 -0.58
N ILE A 119 15.45 2.49 -1.86
CA ILE A 119 14.14 2.01 -2.34
C ILE A 119 13.80 0.64 -1.77
N ILE A 120 14.77 -0.28 -1.72
CA ILE A 120 14.59 -1.63 -1.16
C ILE A 120 14.25 -1.55 0.34
N TYR A 121 15.01 -0.79 1.12
CA TYR A 121 14.74 -0.62 2.54
C TYR A 121 13.49 0.23 2.82
N GLY A 122 13.20 1.22 1.96
CA GLY A 122 11.96 1.98 1.99
C GLY A 122 10.73 1.10 1.83
N ALA A 123 10.80 0.05 0.97
CA ALA A 123 9.74 -0.95 0.88
C ALA A 123 9.46 -1.63 2.23
N ARG A 124 10.51 -1.99 2.98
CA ARG A 124 10.39 -2.59 4.30
C ARG A 124 9.71 -1.65 5.30
N LEU A 125 10.11 -0.38 5.33
CA LEU A 125 9.52 0.63 6.20
C LEU A 125 8.04 0.85 5.86
N SER A 126 7.74 1.22 4.61
CA SER A 126 6.39 1.57 4.18
C SER A 126 5.42 0.40 4.30
N LEU A 127 5.80 -0.82 3.87
CA LEU A 127 4.93 -1.99 3.99
C LEU A 127 4.68 -2.38 5.45
N SER A 128 5.67 -2.25 6.35
CA SER A 128 5.49 -2.54 7.78
C SER A 128 4.56 -1.53 8.45
N LEU A 129 4.72 -0.24 8.18
CA LEU A 129 3.83 0.81 8.69
C LEU A 129 2.39 0.57 8.24
N VAL A 130 2.20 0.31 6.95
CA VAL A 130 0.87 0.07 6.37
C VAL A 130 0.24 -1.21 6.92
N ALA A 131 1.00 -2.30 7.05
CA ALA A 131 0.50 -3.55 7.62
C ALA A 131 0.00 -3.35 9.06
N ILE A 132 0.77 -2.65 9.90
CA ILE A 132 0.38 -2.33 11.28
C ILE A 132 -0.87 -1.42 11.29
N ALA A 133 -0.87 -0.36 10.48
CA ALA A 133 -1.97 0.59 10.42
C ALA A 133 -3.29 -0.08 9.98
N ILE A 134 -3.23 -0.92 8.94
CA ILE A 134 -4.39 -1.70 8.47
C ILE A 134 -4.84 -2.69 9.53
N LEU A 135 -3.93 -3.46 10.12
CA LEU A 135 -4.30 -4.46 11.12
C LEU A 135 -5.00 -3.81 12.32
N VAL A 136 -4.36 -2.80 12.91
CA VAL A 136 -4.89 -2.13 14.10
C VAL A 136 -6.17 -1.35 13.78
N GLY A 137 -6.15 -0.54 12.72
CA GLY A 137 -7.29 0.28 12.32
C GLY A 137 -8.49 -0.55 11.89
N SER A 138 -8.27 -1.64 11.12
CA SER A 138 -9.38 -2.51 10.69
C SER A 138 -9.96 -3.34 11.82
N VAL A 139 -9.14 -3.88 12.71
CA VAL A 139 -9.64 -4.63 13.87
C VAL A 139 -10.45 -3.72 14.78
N PHE A 140 -9.92 -2.56 15.13
CA PHE A 140 -10.63 -1.59 15.98
C PHE A 140 -11.91 -1.09 15.31
N GLY A 141 -11.84 -0.65 14.05
CA GLY A 141 -13.01 -0.20 13.28
C GLY A 141 -14.08 -1.29 13.12
N THR A 142 -13.66 -2.55 12.92
CA THR A 142 -14.58 -3.69 12.83
C THR A 142 -15.31 -3.91 14.14
N VAL A 143 -14.61 -3.95 15.27
CA VAL A 143 -15.24 -4.14 16.59
C VAL A 143 -16.24 -3.02 16.87
N VAL A 144 -15.82 -1.77 16.69
CA VAL A 144 -16.66 -0.58 16.91
C VAL A 144 -17.89 -0.59 15.98
N GLY A 145 -17.71 -0.91 14.69
CA GLY A 145 -18.79 -0.99 13.71
C GLY A 145 -19.78 -2.12 13.99
N LEU A 146 -19.30 -3.30 14.41
CA LEU A 146 -20.13 -4.42 14.82
C LEU A 146 -20.99 -4.06 16.04
N VAL A 147 -20.39 -3.44 17.07
CA VAL A 147 -21.09 -3.03 18.30
C VAL A 147 -22.17 -1.99 17.96
N ALA A 148 -21.82 -0.94 17.24
CA ALA A 148 -22.76 0.10 16.84
C ALA A 148 -23.96 -0.49 16.03
N GLY A 149 -23.67 -1.26 14.96
CA GLY A 149 -24.71 -1.80 14.10
C GLY A 149 -25.59 -2.86 14.76
N PHE A 150 -25.04 -3.67 15.67
CA PHE A 150 -25.79 -4.74 16.33
C PHE A 150 -26.69 -4.25 17.47
N TYR A 151 -26.17 -3.43 18.38
CA TYR A 151 -26.96 -2.95 19.52
C TYR A 151 -27.90 -1.81 19.14
N GLY A 152 -27.48 -0.91 18.25
CA GLY A 152 -28.32 0.21 17.81
C GLY A 152 -28.57 1.27 18.93
N GLY A 153 -29.61 2.09 18.76
CA GLY A 153 -30.04 3.08 19.74
C GLY A 153 -28.95 4.06 20.12
N LEU A 154 -28.84 4.41 21.40
CA LEU A 154 -27.87 5.37 21.94
C LEU A 154 -26.42 4.95 21.72
N ILE A 155 -26.12 3.65 21.77
CA ILE A 155 -24.77 3.13 21.52
C ILE A 155 -24.35 3.43 20.08
N ASP A 156 -25.20 3.16 19.12
CA ASP A 156 -24.97 3.47 17.72
C ASP A 156 -24.79 4.97 17.50
N GLU A 157 -25.69 5.77 18.07
CA GLU A 157 -25.64 7.23 17.94
C GLU A 157 -24.33 7.82 18.49
N LEU A 158 -23.93 7.46 19.70
CA LEU A 158 -22.71 7.96 20.32
C LEU A 158 -21.45 7.55 19.51
N ILE A 159 -21.38 6.28 19.12
CA ILE A 159 -20.24 5.79 18.32
C ILE A 159 -20.18 6.52 16.98
N MET A 160 -21.29 6.67 16.29
CA MET A 160 -21.30 7.34 14.98
C MET A 160 -21.00 8.84 15.11
N ARG A 161 -21.38 9.52 16.19
CA ARG A 161 -20.95 10.90 16.47
C ARG A 161 -19.43 11.02 16.55
N ILE A 162 -18.77 10.09 17.25
CA ILE A 162 -17.31 10.06 17.33
C ILE A 162 -16.71 9.83 15.94
N VAL A 163 -17.22 8.85 15.18
CA VAL A 163 -16.80 8.57 13.79
C VAL A 163 -16.99 9.79 12.88
N ASP A 164 -18.10 10.54 13.05
CA ASP A 164 -18.39 11.74 12.27
C ASP A 164 -17.41 12.87 12.58
N VAL A 165 -17.07 13.08 13.86
CA VAL A 165 -16.05 14.05 14.28
C VAL A 165 -14.69 13.70 13.65
N PHE A 166 -14.27 12.44 13.70
CA PHE A 166 -13.01 12.01 13.08
C PHE A 166 -13.00 12.23 11.56
N ASN A 167 -14.11 11.98 10.88
CA ASN A 167 -14.20 12.18 9.43
C ASN A 167 -14.37 13.65 9.02
N ALA A 168 -14.82 14.54 9.93
CA ALA A 168 -14.95 15.96 9.67
C ALA A 168 -13.60 16.69 9.67
N ILE A 169 -12.60 16.16 10.39
CA ILE A 169 -11.26 16.73 10.43
C ILE A 169 -10.47 16.22 9.23
N PRO A 170 -9.83 17.11 8.42
CA PRO A 170 -8.93 16.67 7.37
C PRO A 170 -7.80 15.80 7.96
N TYR A 171 -7.83 14.50 7.63
CA TYR A 171 -6.96 13.51 8.26
C TYR A 171 -5.47 13.88 8.24
N LEU A 172 -4.97 14.39 7.10
CA LEU A 172 -3.55 14.76 6.98
C LEU A 172 -3.16 15.90 7.92
N LEU A 173 -4.05 16.87 8.16
CA LEU A 173 -3.79 17.93 9.13
C LEU A 173 -3.70 17.39 10.55
N LEU A 174 -4.66 16.54 10.93
CA LEU A 174 -4.63 15.86 12.23
C LEU A 174 -3.35 15.02 12.39
N ALA A 175 -2.99 14.28 11.36
CA ALA A 175 -1.81 13.42 11.35
C ALA A 175 -0.51 14.21 11.58
N ILE A 176 -0.32 15.32 10.86
CA ILE A 176 0.85 16.19 11.00
C ILE A 176 0.93 16.75 12.42
N VAL A 177 -0.17 17.29 12.93
CA VAL A 177 -0.20 17.84 14.30
C VAL A 177 0.14 16.77 15.33
N LEU A 178 -0.45 15.58 15.24
CA LEU A 178 -0.18 14.50 16.18
C LEU A 178 1.29 14.05 16.15
N VAL A 179 1.89 13.91 14.94
CA VAL A 179 3.29 13.52 14.82
C VAL A 179 4.21 14.57 15.46
N PHE A 180 3.95 15.87 15.26
CA PHE A 180 4.77 16.91 15.85
C PHE A 180 4.58 17.05 17.38
N VAL A 181 3.38 16.81 17.89
CA VAL A 181 3.08 16.86 19.33
C VAL A 181 3.63 15.64 20.07
N LEU A 182 3.47 14.44 19.49
CA LEU A 182 3.90 13.18 20.11
C LEU A 182 5.38 12.83 19.85
N GLY A 183 6.01 13.54 18.92
CA GLY A 183 7.36 13.28 18.46
C GLY A 183 7.41 12.30 17.28
N GLN A 184 8.44 12.47 16.45
CA GLN A 184 8.64 11.63 15.26
C GLN A 184 9.26 10.29 15.65
N SER A 185 8.52 9.20 15.42
CA SER A 185 9.02 7.84 15.60
C SER A 185 8.20 6.87 14.76
N PHE A 186 8.75 5.68 14.48
CA PHE A 186 8.02 4.62 13.79
C PHE A 186 6.68 4.30 14.46
N ALA A 187 6.66 4.19 15.80
CA ALA A 187 5.45 3.86 16.55
C ALA A 187 4.37 4.95 16.46
N VAL A 188 4.77 6.23 16.52
CA VAL A 188 3.84 7.36 16.39
C VAL A 188 3.27 7.43 14.99
N VAL A 189 4.09 7.28 13.95
CA VAL A 189 3.62 7.27 12.56
C VAL A 189 2.66 6.10 12.33
N ALA A 190 3.00 4.89 12.80
CA ALA A 190 2.11 3.72 12.70
C ALA A 190 0.78 3.95 13.41
N PHE A 191 0.80 4.51 14.62
CA PHE A 191 -0.40 4.86 15.40
C PHE A 191 -1.27 5.87 14.66
N VAL A 192 -0.67 6.94 14.16
CA VAL A 192 -1.39 7.99 13.43
C VAL A 192 -2.02 7.44 12.15
N LEU A 193 -1.29 6.60 11.39
CA LEU A 193 -1.85 5.94 10.21
C LEU A 193 -3.02 5.00 10.58
N ALA A 194 -2.91 4.24 11.67
CA ALA A 194 -3.99 3.40 12.17
C ALA A 194 -5.23 4.21 12.59
N LEU A 195 -4.99 5.39 13.17
CA LEU A 195 -6.05 6.33 13.54
C LEU A 195 -6.81 6.85 12.32
N GLY A 196 -6.19 6.95 11.15
CA GLY A 196 -6.87 7.28 9.89
C GLY A 196 -7.65 6.12 9.28
N ALA A 197 -7.28 4.89 9.60
CA ALA A 197 -7.85 3.70 8.98
C ALA A 197 -9.20 3.24 9.59
N TRP A 198 -9.44 3.47 10.89
CA TRP A 198 -10.53 2.84 11.64
C TRP A 198 -11.92 3.39 11.34
N ALA A 199 -12.07 4.73 11.19
CA ALA A 199 -13.38 5.39 11.13
C ALA A 199 -14.19 4.99 9.88
N GLY A 200 -13.51 4.89 8.71
CA GLY A 200 -14.11 4.42 7.47
C GLY A 200 -14.58 2.97 7.57
N ILE A 201 -13.75 2.10 8.17
CA ILE A 201 -14.08 0.69 8.40
C ILE A 201 -15.24 0.56 9.38
N ALA A 202 -15.25 1.32 10.48
CA ALA A 202 -16.34 1.30 11.45
C ALA A 202 -17.69 1.64 10.81
N ARG A 203 -17.74 2.67 9.97
CA ARG A 203 -18.95 3.08 9.25
C ARG A 203 -19.40 2.00 8.27
N LEU A 204 -18.48 1.41 7.51
CA LEU A 204 -18.77 0.33 6.56
C LEU A 204 -19.34 -0.89 7.28
N VAL A 205 -18.65 -1.38 8.31
CA VAL A 205 -19.04 -2.58 9.07
C VAL A 205 -20.36 -2.35 9.79
N ARG A 206 -20.60 -1.17 10.36
CA ARG A 206 -21.91 -0.81 10.91
C ARG A 206 -23.02 -0.96 9.88
N GLY A 207 -22.86 -0.40 8.67
CA GLY A 207 -23.85 -0.48 7.61
C GLY A 207 -24.17 -1.93 7.21
N GLN A 208 -23.16 -2.77 7.07
CA GLN A 208 -23.31 -4.21 6.80
C GLN A 208 -23.97 -4.94 7.98
N THR A 209 -23.60 -4.62 9.21
CA THR A 209 -24.18 -5.23 10.42
C THR A 209 -25.66 -4.91 10.54
N LEU A 210 -26.09 -3.69 10.24
CA LEU A 210 -27.50 -3.29 10.22
C LEU A 210 -28.31 -4.13 9.22
N GLN A 211 -27.72 -4.45 8.07
CA GLN A 211 -28.36 -5.30 7.07
C GLN A 211 -28.40 -6.77 7.52
N VAL A 212 -27.27 -7.32 8.00
CA VAL A 212 -27.16 -8.73 8.39
C VAL A 212 -28.05 -9.07 9.59
N ARG A 213 -28.20 -8.16 10.56
CA ARG A 213 -29.01 -8.40 11.76
C ARG A 213 -30.49 -8.61 11.48
N THR A 214 -30.98 -8.24 10.28
CA THR A 214 -32.39 -8.45 9.87
C THR A 214 -32.64 -9.81 9.21
N PHE A 215 -31.60 -10.61 9.00
CA PHE A 215 -31.75 -11.92 8.35
C PHE A 215 -32.32 -12.97 9.30
N ASP A 216 -33.14 -13.89 8.75
CA ASP A 216 -33.84 -14.93 9.51
C ASP A 216 -32.91 -15.82 10.34
N PHE A 217 -31.72 -16.14 9.85
CA PHE A 217 -30.76 -16.95 10.61
C PHE A 217 -30.29 -16.29 11.89
N ILE A 218 -30.28 -14.95 11.95
CA ILE A 218 -29.98 -14.21 13.19
C ILE A 218 -31.15 -14.29 14.18
N ALA A 219 -32.37 -14.17 13.67
CA ALA A 219 -33.59 -14.35 14.47
C ALA A 219 -33.66 -15.78 15.07
N LEU A 220 -33.40 -16.79 14.26
CA LEU A 220 -33.33 -18.19 14.71
C LEU A 220 -32.25 -18.42 15.77
N ALA A 221 -31.06 -17.83 15.59
CA ALA A 221 -29.98 -17.93 16.58
C ALA A 221 -30.40 -17.34 17.94
N ARG A 222 -31.14 -16.22 17.95
CA ARG A 222 -31.70 -15.62 19.18
C ARG A 222 -32.74 -16.55 19.85
N VAL A 223 -33.65 -17.10 19.08
CA VAL A 223 -34.65 -18.05 19.59
C VAL A 223 -34.00 -19.31 20.16
N ALA A 224 -32.88 -19.75 19.54
CA ALA A 224 -32.08 -20.87 20.05
C ALA A 224 -31.25 -20.52 21.29
N GLY A 225 -31.39 -19.31 21.87
CA GLY A 225 -30.70 -18.89 23.08
C GLY A 225 -29.24 -18.48 22.92
N ALA A 226 -28.78 -18.18 21.69
CA ALA A 226 -27.43 -17.71 21.50
C ALA A 226 -27.20 -16.30 22.09
N SER A 227 -26.12 -16.12 22.86
CA SER A 227 -25.76 -14.82 23.43
C SER A 227 -25.33 -13.82 22.34
N SER A 228 -25.53 -12.52 22.58
CA SER A 228 -25.14 -11.46 21.63
C SER A 228 -23.69 -11.53 21.14
N PRO A 229 -22.66 -11.74 22.01
CA PRO A 229 -21.29 -11.94 21.54
C PRO A 229 -21.11 -13.15 20.63
N ARG A 230 -21.84 -14.26 20.91
CA ARG A 230 -21.79 -15.47 20.05
C ARG A 230 -22.41 -15.20 18.68
N ILE A 231 -23.51 -14.45 18.61
CA ILE A 231 -24.14 -14.05 17.36
C ILE A 231 -23.19 -13.15 16.56
N LEU A 232 -22.59 -12.15 17.19
CA LEU A 232 -21.63 -11.24 16.55
C LEU A 232 -20.45 -12.01 15.94
N TYR A 233 -19.81 -12.87 16.73
CA TYR A 233 -18.60 -13.58 16.28
C TYR A 233 -18.89 -14.70 15.28
N LYS A 234 -19.92 -15.52 15.52
CA LYS A 234 -20.19 -16.71 14.69
C LYS A 234 -21.05 -16.45 13.45
N HIS A 235 -21.88 -15.41 13.48
CA HIS A 235 -22.84 -15.18 12.42
C HIS A 235 -22.64 -13.84 11.71
N VAL A 236 -22.52 -12.73 12.45
CA VAL A 236 -22.41 -11.40 11.83
C VAL A 236 -21.01 -11.17 11.24
N LEU A 237 -19.94 -11.38 12.01
CA LEU A 237 -18.58 -11.15 11.56
C LEU A 237 -18.22 -11.94 10.28
N PRO A 238 -18.53 -13.25 10.15
CA PRO A 238 -18.30 -13.96 8.91
C PRO A 238 -19.14 -13.43 7.74
N ALA A 239 -20.38 -12.98 8.00
CA ALA A 239 -21.25 -12.44 6.96
C ALA A 239 -20.75 -11.10 6.39
N VAL A 240 -20.12 -10.26 7.22
CA VAL A 240 -19.52 -8.99 6.78
C VAL A 240 -18.07 -9.15 6.29
N GLY A 241 -17.45 -10.30 6.55
CA GLY A 241 -16.04 -10.56 6.33
C GLY A 241 -15.57 -10.30 4.89
N ASN A 242 -16.33 -10.73 3.90
CA ASN A 242 -15.98 -10.52 2.49
C ASN A 242 -15.86 -9.01 2.16
N THR A 243 -16.86 -8.23 2.57
CA THR A 243 -16.86 -6.78 2.36
C THR A 243 -15.70 -6.10 3.12
N LEU A 244 -15.41 -6.58 4.34
CA LEU A 244 -14.31 -6.08 5.16
C LEU A 244 -12.95 -6.30 4.48
N VAL A 245 -12.68 -7.52 3.99
CA VAL A 245 -11.40 -7.83 3.34
C VAL A 245 -11.21 -6.99 2.08
N VAL A 246 -12.24 -6.82 1.26
CA VAL A 246 -12.18 -5.96 0.07
C VAL A 246 -11.91 -4.51 0.46
N ALA A 247 -12.64 -3.98 1.44
CA ALA A 247 -12.46 -2.60 1.89
C ALA A 247 -11.06 -2.35 2.46
N THR A 248 -10.54 -3.28 3.27
CA THR A 248 -9.19 -3.18 3.83
C THR A 248 -8.10 -3.24 2.77
N THR A 249 -8.26 -4.07 1.74
CA THR A 249 -7.30 -4.14 0.63
C THR A 249 -7.24 -2.84 -0.16
N LEU A 250 -8.39 -2.24 -0.47
CA LEU A 250 -8.44 -0.94 -1.15
C LEU A 250 -7.89 0.20 -0.28
N GLN A 251 -8.04 0.10 1.04
CA GLN A 251 -7.53 1.11 1.97
C GLN A 251 -5.99 1.11 2.08
N VAL A 252 -5.32 -0.01 1.78
CA VAL A 252 -3.86 -0.10 1.76
C VAL A 252 -3.23 0.98 0.89
N GLY A 253 -3.75 1.17 -0.33
CA GLY A 253 -3.25 2.20 -1.25
C GLY A 253 -3.36 3.62 -0.68
N SER A 254 -4.48 3.94 -0.04
CA SER A 254 -4.70 5.25 0.60
C SER A 254 -3.74 5.49 1.77
N ILE A 255 -3.43 4.45 2.56
CA ILE A 255 -2.50 4.56 3.70
C ILE A 255 -1.05 4.70 3.21
N ILE A 256 -0.65 4.00 2.15
CA ILE A 256 0.68 4.19 1.53
C ILE A 256 0.85 5.63 1.06
N LEU A 257 -0.16 6.19 0.39
CA LEU A 257 -0.12 7.59 -0.03
C LEU A 257 -0.06 8.54 1.17
N ALA A 258 -0.84 8.29 2.22
CA ALA A 258 -0.82 9.10 3.44
C ALA A 258 0.54 9.05 4.13
N GLU A 259 1.17 7.86 4.27
CA GLU A 259 2.53 7.70 4.79
C GLU A 259 3.53 8.50 3.97
N SER A 260 3.47 8.35 2.64
CA SER A 260 4.39 9.04 1.73
C SER A 260 4.24 10.56 1.80
N ILE A 261 3.00 11.08 1.91
CA ILE A 261 2.74 12.52 2.08
C ILE A 261 3.25 13.01 3.44
N LEU A 262 3.03 12.27 4.52
CA LEU A 262 3.56 12.62 5.84
C LEU A 262 5.09 12.67 5.82
N SER A 263 5.73 11.66 5.23
CA SER A 263 7.19 11.61 5.07
C SER A 263 7.72 12.74 4.18
N PHE A 264 7.01 13.05 3.08
CA PHE A 264 7.31 14.18 2.19
C PHE A 264 7.23 15.54 2.90
N LEU A 265 6.26 15.70 3.80
CA LEU A 265 6.08 16.93 4.60
C LEU A 265 6.97 16.98 5.85
N GLY A 266 7.86 16.01 6.04
CA GLY A 266 8.76 15.95 7.20
C GLY A 266 8.10 15.46 8.48
N ALA A 267 6.88 14.92 8.41
CA ALA A 267 6.17 14.30 9.53
C ALA A 267 6.21 12.76 9.48
N GLY A 268 7.15 12.18 8.76
CA GLY A 268 7.39 10.75 8.67
C GLY A 268 8.33 10.21 9.75
N VAL A 269 8.84 9.00 9.51
CA VAL A 269 9.91 8.42 10.33
C VAL A 269 11.18 9.25 10.12
N PRO A 270 11.89 9.65 11.19
CA PRO A 270 13.02 10.54 11.07
C PRO A 270 14.23 9.89 10.37
N PRO A 271 15.09 10.70 9.71
CA PRO A 271 16.36 10.22 9.19
C PRO A 271 17.22 9.58 10.29
N PRO A 272 18.14 8.64 9.95
CA PRO A 272 18.60 8.28 8.60
C PRO A 272 17.73 7.25 7.88
N THR A 273 16.67 6.74 8.51
CA THR A 273 15.84 5.64 8.00
C THR A 273 15.28 5.96 6.61
N PRO A 274 15.48 5.09 5.60
CA PRO A 274 15.00 5.31 4.25
C PRO A 274 13.48 5.22 4.18
N SER A 275 12.85 6.22 3.54
CA SER A 275 11.41 6.27 3.26
C SER A 275 11.21 6.85 1.87
N TRP A 276 10.33 6.25 1.09
CA TRP A 276 10.06 6.72 -0.28
C TRP A 276 9.57 8.17 -0.32
N GLY A 277 8.72 8.58 0.63
CA GLY A 277 8.22 9.94 0.72
C GLY A 277 9.32 10.95 1.08
N ALA A 278 10.22 10.60 2.00
CA ALA A 278 11.35 11.43 2.37
C ALA A 278 12.37 11.57 1.21
N ASP A 279 12.60 10.49 0.45
CA ASP A 279 13.49 10.52 -0.72
C ASP A 279 12.93 11.42 -1.83
N ILE A 280 11.60 11.40 -2.07
CA ILE A 280 10.96 12.34 -3.00
C ILE A 280 11.11 13.79 -2.52
N ALA A 281 10.90 14.04 -1.21
CA ALA A 281 11.05 15.37 -0.64
C ALA A 281 12.46 15.91 -0.82
N ALA A 282 13.47 15.07 -0.58
CA ALA A 282 14.86 15.39 -0.78
C ALA A 282 15.22 15.63 -2.25
N GLY A 283 14.65 14.83 -3.16
CA GLY A 283 14.90 14.92 -4.60
C GLY A 283 14.22 16.10 -5.30
N ARG A 284 13.19 16.72 -4.71
CA ARG A 284 12.42 17.81 -5.36
C ARG A 284 13.27 19.03 -5.75
N GLU A 285 14.31 19.33 -4.97
CA GLU A 285 15.20 20.46 -5.22
C GLU A 285 16.18 20.20 -6.37
N TYR A 286 16.33 18.92 -6.75
CA TYR A 286 17.28 18.45 -7.76
C TYR A 286 16.62 17.95 -9.04
N LEU A 287 15.30 18.19 -9.24
CA LEU A 287 14.57 17.70 -10.41
C LEU A 287 15.19 18.11 -11.75
N GLY A 288 15.83 19.29 -11.80
CA GLY A 288 16.49 19.77 -13.02
C GLY A 288 17.87 19.17 -13.28
N SER A 289 18.51 18.54 -12.27
CA SER A 289 19.89 18.04 -12.37
C SER A 289 20.06 16.58 -11.99
N ALA A 290 19.21 16.07 -11.09
CA ALA A 290 19.24 14.70 -10.58
C ALA A 290 17.81 14.18 -10.36
N TRP A 291 17.02 14.22 -11.43
CA TRP A 291 15.59 13.84 -11.42
C TRP A 291 15.33 12.41 -10.91
N TRP A 292 16.29 11.50 -11.04
CA TRP A 292 16.20 10.10 -10.60
C TRP A 292 15.94 9.97 -9.11
N VAL A 293 16.42 10.92 -8.28
CA VAL A 293 16.27 10.87 -6.82
C VAL A 293 14.80 10.92 -6.38
N ALA A 294 13.97 11.71 -7.06
CA ALA A 294 12.53 11.77 -6.79
C ALA A 294 11.73 10.76 -7.61
N PHE A 295 12.15 10.47 -8.84
CA PHE A 295 11.41 9.68 -9.80
C PHE A 295 11.28 8.20 -9.40
N PHE A 296 12.38 7.55 -9.03
CA PHE A 296 12.33 6.11 -8.70
C PHE A 296 11.55 5.79 -7.42
N PRO A 297 11.68 6.53 -6.31
CA PRO A 297 10.78 6.34 -5.17
C PRO A 297 9.32 6.62 -5.52
N GLY A 298 9.05 7.61 -6.38
CA GLY A 298 7.72 7.90 -6.90
C GLY A 298 7.11 6.73 -7.68
N ILE A 299 7.91 6.07 -8.53
CA ILE A 299 7.51 4.85 -9.23
C ILE A 299 7.24 3.71 -8.24
N ALA A 300 8.06 3.55 -7.21
CA ALA A 300 7.84 2.51 -6.20
C ALA A 300 6.48 2.69 -5.49
N ILE A 301 6.14 3.92 -5.08
CA ILE A 301 4.82 4.25 -4.51
C ILE A 301 3.72 3.95 -5.52
N PHE A 302 3.85 4.46 -6.76
CA PHE A 302 2.85 4.27 -7.82
C PHE A 302 2.56 2.79 -8.08
N LEU A 303 3.60 1.98 -8.28
CA LEU A 303 3.46 0.55 -8.54
C LEU A 303 2.83 -0.20 -7.36
N THR A 304 3.17 0.19 -6.14
CA THR A 304 2.62 -0.40 -4.92
C THR A 304 1.13 -0.11 -4.79
N VAL A 305 0.75 1.17 -4.90
CA VAL A 305 -0.66 1.60 -4.82
C VAL A 305 -1.49 0.97 -5.93
N LEU A 306 -0.97 1.01 -7.17
CA LEU A 306 -1.63 0.42 -8.32
C LEU A 306 -1.88 -1.08 -8.12
N SER A 307 -0.87 -1.80 -7.63
CA SER A 307 -0.96 -3.25 -7.41
C SER A 307 -1.98 -3.61 -6.34
N PHE A 308 -2.01 -2.89 -5.21
CA PHE A 308 -3.01 -3.12 -4.17
C PHE A 308 -4.43 -2.81 -4.63
N ASN A 309 -4.64 -1.74 -5.41
CA ASN A 309 -5.95 -1.39 -5.95
C ASN A 309 -6.45 -2.48 -6.92
N PHE A 310 -5.62 -2.93 -7.87
CA PHE A 310 -6.02 -4.00 -8.78
C PHE A 310 -6.31 -5.33 -8.07
N ILE A 311 -5.55 -5.67 -7.03
CA ILE A 311 -5.83 -6.88 -6.23
C ILE A 311 -7.11 -6.70 -5.42
N GLY A 312 -7.35 -5.52 -4.86
CA GLY A 312 -8.59 -5.20 -4.15
C GLY A 312 -9.83 -5.32 -5.03
N ASP A 313 -9.78 -4.76 -6.25
CA ASP A 313 -10.86 -4.87 -7.23
C ASP A 313 -11.09 -6.33 -7.66
N TRP A 314 -10.00 -7.07 -7.92
CA TRP A 314 -10.09 -8.49 -8.26
C TRP A 314 -10.70 -9.33 -7.11
N LEU A 315 -10.35 -9.06 -5.86
CA LEU A 315 -10.94 -9.70 -4.68
C LEU A 315 -12.44 -9.38 -4.58
N ARG A 316 -12.81 -8.13 -4.81
CA ARG A 316 -14.21 -7.68 -4.84
C ARG A 316 -15.01 -8.47 -5.87
N ASP A 317 -14.53 -8.53 -7.12
CA ASP A 317 -15.22 -9.24 -8.20
C ASP A 317 -15.34 -10.74 -7.93
N ARG A 318 -14.35 -11.33 -7.27
CA ARG A 318 -14.35 -12.75 -6.98
C ARG A 318 -15.25 -13.15 -5.81
N TRP A 319 -15.39 -12.26 -4.84
CA TRP A 319 -16.13 -12.53 -3.60
C TRP A 319 -17.53 -11.91 -3.57
N ASP A 320 -17.91 -11.11 -4.58
CA ASP A 320 -19.27 -10.59 -4.70
C ASP A 320 -20.25 -11.73 -5.08
N PRO A 321 -21.16 -12.13 -4.17
CA PRO A 321 -22.13 -13.20 -4.45
C PRO A 321 -23.12 -12.83 -5.56
N ARG A 322 -23.32 -11.53 -5.80
CA ARG A 322 -24.31 -11.05 -6.79
C ARG A 322 -23.84 -11.29 -8.22
N LEU A 323 -22.51 -11.29 -8.45
CA LEU A 323 -21.93 -11.58 -9.76
C LEU A 323 -21.95 -13.08 -10.13
N ARG A 324 -22.24 -13.97 -9.16
CA ARG A 324 -22.33 -15.42 -9.39
C ARG A 324 -23.73 -15.89 -9.83
N GLN A 325 -24.72 -14.99 -9.86
CA GLN A 325 -26.11 -15.33 -10.21
C GLN A 325 -26.46 -15.00 -11.66
N ILE A 326 -25.51 -14.55 -12.46
CA ILE A 326 -25.61 -14.35 -13.90
C ILE A 326 -24.77 -15.43 -14.61
#